data_1eb647f68f0eb8f346a97f5b66057375
#
_entry.id   1eb647f68f0eb8f346a97f5b66057375
#
_cell.length_a   1.000
_cell.length_b   1.000
_cell.length_c   1.000
_cell.angle_alpha   90.00
_cell.angle_beta   90.00
_cell.angle_gamma   90.00
#
_symmetry.space_group_name_H-M   'P 1'
#
loop_
_entity.id
_entity.type
_entity.pdbx_description
1 polymer ?
#
loop_
_entity_poly.entity_id
_entity_poly.type
_entity_poly.pdbx_seq_one_letter_code
_entity_poly.pdbx_strand_id
1 'polypeptide(L)'
;EKSKKSQTRSISGGEKTSIAVKTAVNEVMLSSEFCNARRRIAHLLGMYGFVMFLITTIILIFSYPTSATPAPALVTGLWHIGALMVAVGGYWFWFFIRVDVAAEGNVWYKIMRADLFILTLLATTTFALIWSYLQMNAGGLWTQIILALFIVSSTTLFGTVLWSKFA
;
A
#
# COMPACT_ATOMS: atom_id res chain seq x y z
N GLU A 1 32.52 -18.88 -40.02
CA GLU A 1 31.29 -18.08 -39.75
C GLU A 1 30.11 -19.04 -39.45
N LYS A 2 29.93 -19.39 -38.14
CA LYS A 2 28.82 -20.27 -37.68
C LYS A 2 27.65 -19.40 -37.27
N SER A 3 26.67 -19.26 -38.18
CA SER A 3 25.35 -18.70 -37.89
C SER A 3 24.72 -19.48 -36.71
N LYS A 4 24.57 -18.83 -35.54
CA LYS A 4 23.75 -19.34 -34.44
C LYS A 4 22.26 -19.32 -34.90
N LYS A 5 21.74 -20.47 -35.30
CA LYS A 5 20.29 -20.68 -35.41
C LYS A 5 19.65 -20.38 -34.06
N SER A 6 18.98 -19.26 -33.94
CA SER A 6 18.07 -18.94 -32.83
C SER A 6 16.92 -19.96 -32.93
N GLN A 7 16.95 -21.00 -32.08
CA GLN A 7 15.81 -21.89 -31.91
C GLN A 7 14.71 -21.11 -31.18
N THR A 8 13.76 -20.59 -31.92
CA THR A 8 12.49 -20.12 -31.40
C THR A 8 11.69 -21.34 -30.95
N ARG A 9 11.82 -21.71 -29.66
CA ARG A 9 10.96 -22.70 -29.04
C ARG A 9 9.53 -22.20 -29.06
N SER A 10 8.64 -22.87 -29.81
CA SER A 10 7.20 -22.56 -29.78
C SER A 10 6.65 -23.02 -28.42
N ILE A 11 6.35 -22.06 -27.55
CA ILE A 11 5.77 -22.29 -26.25
C ILE A 11 4.27 -22.52 -26.40
N SER A 12 3.75 -23.67 -25.92
CA SER A 12 2.32 -23.98 -25.92
C SER A 12 1.53 -22.92 -25.12
N GLY A 13 0.25 -22.70 -25.47
CA GLY A 13 -0.63 -21.77 -24.75
C GLY A 13 -0.72 -22.07 -23.25
N GLY A 14 -0.80 -23.35 -22.87
CA GLY A 14 -0.80 -23.76 -21.46
C GLY A 14 0.53 -23.50 -20.73
N GLU A 15 1.66 -23.65 -21.43
CA GLU A 15 2.98 -23.34 -20.88
C GLU A 15 3.16 -21.84 -20.68
N LYS A 16 2.65 -21.00 -21.58
CA LYS A 16 2.62 -19.52 -21.42
C LYS A 16 1.82 -19.11 -20.21
N THR A 17 0.63 -19.67 -20.02
CA THR A 17 -0.24 -19.38 -18.88
C THR A 17 0.41 -19.82 -17.58
N SER A 18 1.02 -21.00 -17.54
CA SER A 18 1.74 -21.49 -16.34
C SER A 18 2.93 -20.61 -15.97
N ILE A 19 3.71 -20.18 -16.97
CA ILE A 19 4.83 -19.26 -16.74
C ILE A 19 4.30 -17.90 -16.25
N ALA A 20 3.28 -17.34 -16.88
CA ALA A 20 2.69 -16.07 -16.47
C ALA A 20 2.15 -16.11 -15.03
N VAL A 21 1.46 -17.19 -14.66
CA VAL A 21 0.96 -17.37 -13.28
C VAL A 21 2.11 -17.52 -12.28
N LYS A 22 3.12 -18.32 -12.59
CA LYS A 22 4.31 -18.45 -11.73
C LYS A 22 5.05 -17.14 -11.56
N THR A 23 5.24 -16.39 -12.64
CA THR A 23 5.87 -15.06 -12.61
C THR A 23 5.03 -14.11 -11.77
N ALA A 24 3.72 -14.03 -11.99
CA ALA A 24 2.83 -13.18 -11.21
C ALA A 24 2.85 -13.53 -9.71
N VAL A 25 2.83 -14.81 -9.35
CA VAL A 25 2.90 -15.25 -7.95
C VAL A 25 4.26 -14.90 -7.33
N ASN A 26 5.36 -15.19 -8.01
CA ASN A 26 6.69 -14.96 -7.44
C ASN A 26 7.07 -13.47 -7.40
N GLU A 27 6.77 -12.73 -8.45
CA GLU A 27 7.20 -11.34 -8.56
C GLU A 27 6.23 -10.40 -7.85
N VAL A 28 4.92 -10.58 -8.01
CA VAL A 28 3.91 -9.72 -7.38
C VAL A 28 3.67 -10.12 -5.93
N MET A 29 3.31 -11.39 -5.66
CA MET A 29 2.94 -11.79 -4.29
C MET A 29 4.14 -11.96 -3.36
N LEU A 30 5.27 -12.46 -3.84
CA LEU A 30 6.47 -12.67 -3.03
C LEU A 30 7.51 -11.55 -3.19
N SER A 31 7.29 -10.61 -4.12
CA SER A 31 8.23 -9.51 -4.40
C SER A 31 9.69 -9.98 -4.56
N SER A 32 9.86 -11.09 -5.30
CA SER A 32 11.18 -11.74 -5.48
C SER A 32 12.16 -10.88 -6.30
N GLU A 33 11.66 -9.86 -7.01
CA GLU A 33 12.48 -8.88 -7.74
C GLU A 33 13.40 -8.07 -6.81
N PHE A 34 12.99 -7.89 -5.55
CA PHE A 34 13.81 -7.15 -4.61
C PHE A 34 14.93 -8.01 -4.05
N CYS A 35 16.14 -7.85 -4.59
CA CYS A 35 17.36 -8.49 -4.08
C CYS A 35 17.68 -8.10 -2.63
N ASN A 36 17.20 -6.92 -2.18
CA ASN A 36 17.40 -6.44 -0.81
C ASN A 36 16.23 -6.84 0.09
N ALA A 37 16.49 -7.65 1.11
CA ALA A 37 15.48 -8.14 2.06
C ALA A 37 14.71 -6.99 2.75
N ARG A 38 15.35 -5.88 3.08
CA ARG A 38 14.71 -4.72 3.72
C ARG A 38 13.65 -4.09 2.81
N ARG A 39 13.97 -3.89 1.53
CA ARG A 39 13.04 -3.37 0.52
C ARG A 39 11.85 -4.32 0.32
N ARG A 40 12.14 -5.62 0.26
CA ARG A 40 11.12 -6.67 0.13
C ARG A 40 10.14 -6.68 1.30
N ILE A 41 10.62 -6.64 2.54
CA ILE A 41 9.76 -6.63 3.74
C ILE A 41 8.90 -5.37 3.77
N ALA A 42 9.48 -4.19 3.55
CA ALA A 42 8.73 -2.93 3.52
C ALA A 42 7.63 -2.95 2.46
N HIS A 43 7.92 -3.47 1.27
CA HIS A 43 6.96 -3.59 0.18
C HIS A 43 5.83 -4.59 0.51
N LEU A 44 6.16 -5.77 1.05
CA LEU A 44 5.17 -6.77 1.44
C LEU A 44 4.25 -6.26 2.55
N LEU A 45 4.80 -5.58 3.57
CA LEU A 45 4.00 -4.93 4.61
C LEU A 45 3.04 -3.90 4.02
N GLY A 46 3.54 -3.02 3.15
CA GLY A 46 2.72 -2.02 2.48
C GLY A 46 1.62 -2.64 1.62
N MET A 47 1.97 -3.61 0.78
CA MET A 47 1.04 -4.24 -0.16
C MET A 47 -0.05 -5.04 0.56
N TYR A 48 0.32 -5.99 1.41
CA TYR A 48 -0.66 -6.81 2.12
C TYR A 48 -1.47 -6.00 3.13
N GLY A 49 -0.80 -5.06 3.83
CA GLY A 49 -1.46 -4.13 4.73
C GLY A 49 -2.49 -3.28 4.00
N PHE A 50 -2.14 -2.75 2.82
CA PHE A 50 -3.06 -1.93 2.02
C PHE A 50 -4.27 -2.72 1.53
N VAL A 51 -4.07 -3.92 0.99
CA VAL A 51 -5.17 -4.78 0.53
C VAL A 51 -6.11 -5.12 1.69
N MET A 52 -5.56 -5.50 2.83
CA MET A 52 -6.34 -5.82 4.04
C MET A 52 -7.10 -4.59 4.56
N PHE A 53 -6.44 -3.44 4.67
CA PHE A 53 -7.04 -2.18 5.08
C PHE A 53 -8.16 -1.75 4.13
N LEU A 54 -7.95 -1.84 2.82
CA LEU A 54 -8.93 -1.47 1.81
C LEU A 54 -10.17 -2.37 1.85
N ILE A 55 -9.97 -3.69 1.86
CA ILE A 55 -11.09 -4.66 1.89
C ILE A 55 -11.91 -4.47 3.15
N THR A 56 -11.27 -4.36 4.32
CA THR A 56 -11.98 -4.18 5.59
C THR A 56 -12.68 -2.83 5.66
N THR A 57 -12.11 -1.77 5.08
CA THR A 57 -12.78 -0.46 4.96
C THR A 57 -14.04 -0.56 4.12
N ILE A 58 -13.99 -1.26 2.98
CA ILE A 58 -15.17 -1.49 2.13
C ILE A 58 -16.24 -2.26 2.91
N ILE A 59 -15.86 -3.33 3.61
CA ILE A 59 -16.79 -4.12 4.42
C ILE A 59 -17.43 -3.24 5.51
N LEU A 60 -16.66 -2.42 6.22
CA LEU A 60 -17.15 -1.54 7.26
C LEU A 60 -18.17 -0.52 6.71
N ILE A 61 -17.88 0.10 5.58
CA ILE A 61 -18.74 1.11 4.96
C ILE A 61 -20.06 0.51 4.47
N PHE A 62 -20.03 -0.64 3.80
CA PHE A 62 -21.21 -1.19 3.15
C PHE A 62 -22.01 -2.14 4.03
N SER A 63 -21.37 -2.89 4.92
CA SER A 63 -22.05 -3.88 5.76
C SER A 63 -22.39 -3.35 7.16
N TYR A 64 -21.66 -2.35 7.65
CA TYR A 64 -21.81 -1.79 9.00
C TYR A 64 -21.85 -0.25 9.00
N PRO A 65 -22.77 0.39 8.23
CA PRO A 65 -22.77 1.84 8.03
C PRO A 65 -23.25 2.64 9.24
N THR A 66 -23.88 1.99 10.21
CA THR A 66 -24.50 2.66 11.36
C THR A 66 -24.10 2.03 12.69
N SER A 67 -24.20 2.81 13.76
CA SER A 67 -23.98 2.32 15.13
C SER A 67 -25.00 1.29 15.61
N ALA A 68 -26.12 1.16 14.91
CA ALA A 68 -27.14 0.15 15.20
C ALA A 68 -26.70 -1.27 14.81
N THR A 69 -25.76 -1.38 13.90
CA THR A 69 -25.15 -2.66 13.46
C THR A 69 -23.66 -2.66 13.82
N PRO A 70 -23.28 -3.08 15.03
CA PRO A 70 -21.88 -3.06 15.46
C PRO A 70 -21.05 -4.02 14.61
N ALA A 71 -19.90 -3.54 14.14
CA ALA A 71 -18.98 -4.35 13.34
C ALA A 71 -18.34 -5.44 14.21
N PRO A 72 -18.17 -6.66 13.68
CA PRO A 72 -17.43 -7.73 14.37
C PRO A 72 -16.01 -7.30 14.74
N ALA A 73 -15.56 -7.69 15.94
CA ALA A 73 -14.20 -7.39 16.41
C ALA A 73 -13.09 -7.90 15.46
N LEU A 74 -13.37 -8.99 14.73
CA LEU A 74 -12.45 -9.50 13.71
C LEU A 74 -12.24 -8.49 12.57
N VAL A 75 -13.31 -7.88 12.03
CA VAL A 75 -13.22 -6.95 10.90
C VAL A 75 -12.52 -5.67 11.34
N THR A 76 -12.87 -5.13 12.50
CA THR A 76 -12.22 -3.95 13.07
C THR A 76 -10.76 -4.22 13.44
N GLY A 77 -10.46 -5.41 13.95
CA GLY A 77 -9.09 -5.84 14.25
C GLY A 77 -8.22 -5.94 12.99
N LEU A 78 -8.71 -6.58 11.93
CA LEU A 78 -8.02 -6.66 10.65
C LEU A 78 -7.81 -5.28 10.01
N TRP A 79 -8.77 -4.37 10.17
CA TRP A 79 -8.63 -2.98 9.71
C TRP A 79 -7.47 -2.26 10.39
N HIS A 80 -7.33 -2.38 11.72
CA HIS A 80 -6.22 -1.80 12.47
C HIS A 80 -4.87 -2.45 12.10
N ILE A 81 -4.84 -3.78 11.98
CA ILE A 81 -3.62 -4.50 11.58
C ILE A 81 -3.20 -4.07 10.18
N GLY A 82 -4.13 -3.97 9.23
CA GLY A 82 -3.86 -3.48 7.88
C GLY A 82 -3.28 -2.08 7.87
N ALA A 83 -3.90 -1.14 8.59
CA ALA A 83 -3.41 0.23 8.72
C ALA A 83 -2.02 0.31 9.36
N LEU A 84 -1.76 -0.48 10.41
CA LEU A 84 -0.45 -0.56 11.06
C LEU A 84 0.62 -1.14 10.13
N MET A 85 0.32 -2.18 9.38
CA MET A 85 1.25 -2.77 8.41
C MET A 85 1.65 -1.76 7.35
N VAL A 86 0.69 -1.00 6.81
CA VAL A 86 0.97 0.08 5.84
C VAL A 86 1.81 1.18 6.48
N ALA A 87 1.45 1.62 7.68
CA ALA A 87 2.20 2.67 8.37
C ALA A 87 3.65 2.23 8.63
N VAL A 88 3.86 1.06 9.22
CA VAL A 88 5.20 0.53 9.51
C VAL A 88 6.01 0.35 8.22
N GLY A 89 5.46 -0.34 7.21
CA GLY A 89 6.15 -0.57 5.94
C GLY A 89 6.45 0.71 5.19
N GLY A 90 5.50 1.65 5.17
CA GLY A 90 5.63 2.92 4.47
C GLY A 90 6.58 3.90 5.16
N TYR A 91 6.54 4.04 6.50
CA TYR A 91 7.50 4.85 7.22
C TYR A 91 8.91 4.25 7.14
N TRP A 92 9.04 2.91 7.22
CA TRP A 92 10.33 2.26 6.99
C TRP A 92 10.86 2.57 5.60
N PHE A 93 10.02 2.44 4.56
CA PHE A 93 10.41 2.84 3.21
C PHE A 93 10.85 4.30 3.15
N TRP A 94 10.06 5.22 3.71
CA TRP A 94 10.32 6.66 3.64
C TRP A 94 11.63 7.06 4.29
N PHE A 95 11.88 6.63 5.53
CA PHE A 95 13.02 7.08 6.30
C PHE A 95 14.31 6.32 6.05
N PHE A 96 14.24 5.05 5.65
CA PHE A 96 15.43 4.21 5.54
C PHE A 96 15.76 3.77 4.10
N ILE A 97 14.76 3.57 3.25
CA ILE A 97 15.00 3.08 1.90
C ILE A 97 15.07 4.23 0.89
N ARG A 98 14.14 5.18 1.00
CA ARG A 98 14.11 6.35 0.13
C ARG A 98 15.33 7.28 0.35
N VAL A 99 15.80 7.38 1.59
CA VAL A 99 16.99 8.18 1.93
C VAL A 99 18.24 7.62 1.27
N ASP A 100 18.39 6.29 1.19
CA ASP A 100 19.51 5.66 0.48
C ASP A 100 19.50 5.98 -1.03
N VAL A 101 18.30 6.03 -1.64
CA VAL A 101 18.14 6.46 -3.04
C VAL A 101 18.41 7.96 -3.21
N ALA A 102 18.10 8.77 -2.19
CA ALA A 102 18.35 10.21 -2.19
C ALA A 102 19.85 10.53 -2.02
N ALA A 103 20.64 9.65 -1.40
CA ALA A 103 22.10 9.81 -1.30
C ALA A 103 22.80 9.83 -2.66
N GLU A 104 22.15 9.35 -3.72
CA GLU A 104 22.64 9.44 -5.10
C GLU A 104 22.44 10.83 -5.75
N GLY A 105 22.03 11.86 -5.00
CA GLY A 105 22.01 13.26 -5.47
C GLY A 105 20.77 14.10 -5.11
N ASN A 106 19.76 13.55 -4.44
CA ASN A 106 18.58 14.31 -4.01
C ASN A 106 18.44 14.33 -2.49
N VAL A 107 18.21 15.52 -1.94
CA VAL A 107 18.01 15.72 -0.50
C VAL A 107 16.70 15.06 -0.05
N TRP A 108 16.66 14.44 1.13
CA TRP A 108 15.51 13.67 1.67
C TRP A 108 14.18 14.46 1.71
N TYR A 109 14.23 15.78 1.80
CA TYR A 109 13.06 16.67 1.82
C TYR A 109 12.56 17.10 0.43
N LYS A 110 13.27 16.75 -0.66
CA LYS A 110 12.82 17.08 -2.00
C LYS A 110 11.73 16.09 -2.42
N ILE A 111 10.48 16.53 -2.32
CA ILE A 111 9.30 15.74 -2.70
C ILE A 111 9.18 15.74 -4.22
N MET A 112 9.15 14.56 -4.81
CA MET A 112 8.88 14.34 -6.24
C MET A 112 7.43 13.89 -6.44
N ARG A 113 6.91 14.01 -7.66
CA ARG A 113 5.54 13.57 -7.98
C ARG A 113 5.29 12.10 -7.64
N ALA A 114 6.29 11.24 -7.83
CA ALA A 114 6.23 9.83 -7.47
C ALA A 114 6.03 9.60 -5.95
N ASP A 115 6.46 10.54 -5.12
CA ASP A 115 6.33 10.45 -3.66
C ASP A 115 4.91 10.75 -3.17
N LEU A 116 4.08 11.42 -3.97
CA LEU A 116 2.70 11.75 -3.60
C LEU A 116 1.90 10.51 -3.22
N PHE A 117 2.09 9.42 -3.94
CA PHE A 117 1.41 8.16 -3.62
C PHE A 117 1.76 7.66 -2.22
N ILE A 118 3.05 7.56 -1.89
CA ILE A 118 3.47 7.05 -0.58
C ILE A 118 3.12 8.03 0.55
N LEU A 119 3.24 9.34 0.33
CA LEU A 119 2.89 10.35 1.32
C LEU A 119 1.39 10.37 1.63
N THR A 120 0.55 10.33 0.59
CA THR A 120 -0.91 10.28 0.80
C THR A 120 -1.35 8.96 1.40
N LEU A 121 -0.70 7.85 1.08
CA LEU A 121 -0.95 6.56 1.70
C LEU A 121 -0.59 6.57 3.20
N LEU A 122 0.57 7.12 3.56
CA LEU A 122 0.98 7.30 4.97
C LEU A 122 0.05 8.24 5.72
N ALA A 123 -0.32 9.37 5.13
CA ALA A 123 -1.28 10.30 5.71
C ALA A 123 -2.63 9.61 5.97
N THR A 124 -3.15 8.88 4.97
CA THR A 124 -4.41 8.13 5.09
C THR A 124 -4.39 7.15 6.26
N THR A 125 -3.38 6.29 6.34
CA THR A 125 -3.31 5.28 7.41
C THR A 125 -3.03 5.89 8.77
N THR A 126 -2.21 6.93 8.85
CA THR A 126 -1.93 7.64 10.10
C THR A 126 -3.18 8.34 10.63
N PHE A 127 -3.90 9.09 9.79
CA PHE A 127 -5.15 9.74 10.21
C PHE A 127 -6.23 8.72 10.54
N ALA A 128 -6.31 7.60 9.82
CA ALA A 128 -7.22 6.50 10.15
C ALA A 128 -7.01 5.96 11.56
N LEU A 129 -5.76 5.66 11.93
CA LEU A 129 -5.40 5.16 13.26
C LEU A 129 -5.64 6.19 14.36
N ILE A 130 -5.28 7.46 14.13
CA ILE A 130 -5.53 8.55 15.08
C ILE A 130 -7.04 8.77 15.26
N TRP A 131 -7.80 8.78 14.15
CA TRP A 131 -9.25 8.93 14.20
C TRP A 131 -9.90 7.81 15.02
N SER A 132 -9.52 6.56 14.77
CA SER A 132 -10.04 5.42 15.51
C SER A 132 -9.74 5.51 16.99
N TYR A 133 -8.51 5.90 17.35
CA TYR A 133 -8.12 6.11 18.75
C TYR A 133 -8.94 7.22 19.43
N LEU A 134 -9.11 8.37 18.77
CA LEU A 134 -9.90 9.48 19.29
C LEU A 134 -11.38 9.13 19.42
N GLN A 135 -11.93 8.39 18.47
CA GLN A 135 -13.33 7.95 18.51
C GLN A 135 -13.61 7.06 19.73
N MET A 136 -12.65 6.20 20.10
CA MET A 136 -12.80 5.32 21.26
C MET A 136 -12.59 6.02 22.61
N ASN A 137 -11.77 7.08 22.68
CA ASN A 137 -11.31 7.62 23.95
C ASN A 137 -11.80 9.05 24.25
N ALA A 138 -11.93 9.90 23.26
CA ALA A 138 -12.15 11.33 23.48
C ALA A 138 -13.46 11.86 22.88
N GLY A 139 -13.76 11.49 21.65
CA GLY A 139 -14.88 12.11 20.91
C GLY A 139 -14.67 13.60 20.66
N GLY A 140 -15.69 14.27 20.14
CA GLY A 140 -15.73 15.73 20.00
C GLY A 140 -15.07 16.27 18.73
N LEU A 141 -14.74 17.56 18.75
CA LEU A 141 -14.27 18.32 17.57
C LEU A 141 -13.01 17.73 16.91
N TRP A 142 -12.04 17.29 17.71
CA TRP A 142 -10.81 16.70 17.21
C TRP A 142 -11.05 15.43 16.40
N THR A 143 -11.98 14.59 16.81
CA THR A 143 -12.37 13.38 16.07
C THR A 143 -12.90 13.73 14.69
N GLN A 144 -13.71 14.80 14.59
CA GLN A 144 -14.25 15.25 13.30
C GLN A 144 -13.17 15.86 12.40
N ILE A 145 -12.23 16.64 12.96
CA ILE A 145 -11.10 17.20 12.20
C ILE A 145 -10.23 16.08 11.62
N ILE A 146 -9.86 15.10 12.44
CA ILE A 146 -9.03 13.99 11.98
C ILE A 146 -9.76 13.11 10.97
N LEU A 147 -11.07 12.91 11.14
CA LEU A 147 -11.90 12.24 10.13
C LEU A 147 -11.88 12.99 8.80
N ALA A 148 -12.02 14.32 8.82
CA ALA A 148 -11.94 15.13 7.60
C ALA A 148 -10.57 15.01 6.92
N LEU A 149 -9.47 15.03 7.68
CA LEU A 149 -8.12 14.80 7.16
C LEU A 149 -7.94 13.39 6.58
N PHE A 150 -8.51 12.38 7.22
CA PHE A 150 -8.54 11.01 6.70
C PHE A 150 -9.28 10.92 5.36
N ILE A 151 -10.46 11.55 5.24
CA ILE A 151 -11.23 11.59 3.99
C ILE A 151 -10.46 12.32 2.89
N VAL A 152 -9.91 13.50 3.19
CA VAL A 152 -9.13 14.30 2.23
C VAL A 152 -7.90 13.52 1.75
N SER A 153 -7.13 12.92 2.66
CA SER A 153 -5.95 12.14 2.28
C SER A 153 -6.30 10.91 1.45
N SER A 154 -7.39 10.21 1.80
CA SER A 154 -7.89 9.06 1.03
C SER A 154 -8.35 9.48 -0.37
N THR A 155 -9.11 10.57 -0.47
CA THR A 155 -9.56 11.09 -1.77
C THR A 155 -8.37 11.50 -2.64
N THR A 156 -7.38 12.15 -2.04
CA THR A 156 -6.14 12.53 -2.73
C THR A 156 -5.36 11.29 -3.18
N LEU A 157 -5.24 10.27 -2.33
CA LEU A 157 -4.58 9.02 -2.67
C LEU A 157 -5.19 8.40 -3.94
N PHE A 158 -6.50 8.16 -3.95
CA PHE A 158 -7.17 7.53 -5.09
C PHE A 158 -7.27 8.44 -6.31
N GLY A 159 -7.46 9.75 -6.10
CA GLY A 159 -7.54 10.74 -7.17
C GLY A 159 -6.21 10.99 -7.86
N THR A 160 -5.09 10.84 -7.17
CA THR A 160 -3.76 11.14 -7.72
C THR A 160 -2.96 9.91 -8.15
N VAL A 161 -3.46 8.71 -7.92
CA VAL A 161 -2.74 7.47 -8.24
C VAL A 161 -2.32 7.40 -9.71
N LEU A 162 -3.19 7.82 -10.62
CA LEU A 162 -2.92 7.83 -12.06
C LEU A 162 -1.86 8.86 -12.45
N TRP A 163 -1.78 9.98 -11.72
CA TRP A 163 -0.89 11.11 -12.01
C TRP A 163 0.47 10.99 -11.32
N SER A 164 0.55 10.23 -10.22
CA SER A 164 1.79 10.10 -9.45
C SER A 164 2.70 8.98 -9.93
N LYS A 165 2.13 7.86 -10.39
CA LYS A 165 2.91 6.66 -10.69
C LYS A 165 2.86 6.25 -12.17
N PHE A 166 1.84 6.69 -12.92
CA PHE A 166 1.60 6.25 -14.30
C PHE A 166 1.63 7.42 -15.31
N ALA A 167 1.92 8.63 -14.90
CA ALA A 167 2.23 9.79 -15.74
C ALA A 167 3.73 10.00 -15.77
#